data_ee2afffcb85d0d7cf0fb4564517de4cd
#
_entry.id   ee2afffcb85d0d7cf0fb4564517de4cd
#
_cell.length_a   1.000
_cell.length_b   1.000
_cell.length_c   1.000
_cell.angle_alpha   90.00
_cell.angle_beta   90.00
_cell.angle_gamma   90.00
#
_symmetry.space_group_name_H-M   'P 1'
#
loop_
_entity.id
_entity.type
_entity.pdbx_description
1 polymer ?
#
loop_
_entity_poly.entity_id
_entity_poly.type
_entity_poly.pdbx_seq_one_letter_code
_entity_poly.pdbx_strand_id
1 'polypeptide(L)'
;MPKRCVVVVEDDPLLRSDAVAMLDAAGLAVADFETADEALAFIERRAGAVSAVLTDVQVPGRLDGFDLAVRLSISWPEMLVLVTSGLDRPDSLLIPSVAFLPKPWRALDVLTALQGGAGAG
;
A
#
# COMPACT_ATOMS: atom_id res chain seq x y z
N MET A 1 -8.78 19.59 8.08
CA MET A 1 -7.74 18.56 7.94
C MET A 1 -7.61 18.15 6.51
N PRO A 2 -6.42 18.15 5.96
CA PRO A 2 -6.26 17.64 4.61
C PRO A 2 -6.61 16.15 4.56
N LYS A 3 -7.23 15.76 3.48
CA LYS A 3 -7.56 14.35 3.26
C LYS A 3 -6.28 13.56 3.07
N ARG A 4 -6.10 12.51 3.83
CA ARG A 4 -5.02 11.58 3.64
C ARG A 4 -5.37 10.62 2.52
N CYS A 5 -4.38 10.12 1.84
CA CYS A 5 -4.61 9.21 0.73
C CYS A 5 -3.98 7.85 0.95
N VAL A 6 -4.52 6.88 0.23
CA VAL A 6 -3.95 5.55 0.10
C VAL A 6 -3.21 5.52 -1.24
N VAL A 7 -1.96 5.11 -1.21
CA VAL A 7 -1.16 4.93 -2.42
C VAL A 7 -1.30 3.49 -2.88
N VAL A 8 -1.65 3.29 -4.15
CA VAL A 8 -1.80 1.96 -4.74
C VAL A 8 -0.69 1.75 -5.77
N VAL A 9 0.01 0.63 -5.66
CA VAL A 9 1.07 0.26 -6.60
C VAL A 9 0.69 -1.07 -7.25
N GLU A 10 0.40 -1.02 -8.55
CA GLU A 10 -0.04 -2.18 -9.31
C GLU A 10 0.27 -1.95 -10.79
N ASP A 11 1.00 -2.85 -11.42
CA ASP A 11 1.39 -2.67 -12.82
C ASP A 11 0.31 -3.08 -13.82
N ASP A 12 -0.60 -3.97 -13.44
CA ASP A 12 -1.72 -4.35 -14.31
C ASP A 12 -2.75 -3.23 -14.32
N PRO A 13 -3.03 -2.60 -15.48
CA PRO A 13 -3.94 -1.46 -15.51
C PRO A 13 -5.37 -1.79 -15.13
N LEU A 14 -5.85 -3.00 -15.38
CA LEU A 14 -7.21 -3.39 -14.98
C LEU A 14 -7.29 -3.60 -13.48
N LEU A 15 -6.32 -4.29 -12.90
CA LEU A 15 -6.28 -4.50 -11.46
C LEU A 15 -6.08 -3.19 -10.72
N ARG A 16 -5.24 -2.30 -11.25
CA ARG A 16 -5.02 -0.99 -10.66
C ARG A 16 -6.31 -0.16 -10.68
N SER A 17 -7.00 -0.15 -11.81
CA SER A 17 -8.26 0.57 -11.95
C SER A 17 -9.32 0.04 -11.01
N ASP A 18 -9.42 -1.28 -10.87
CA ASP A 18 -10.37 -1.90 -9.96
C ASP A 18 -10.07 -1.54 -8.50
N ALA A 19 -8.79 -1.55 -8.13
CA ALA A 19 -8.39 -1.19 -6.78
C ALA A 19 -8.74 0.26 -6.47
N VAL A 20 -8.45 1.17 -7.39
CA VAL A 20 -8.77 2.59 -7.23
C VAL A 20 -10.28 2.78 -7.08
N ALA A 21 -11.06 2.16 -7.96
CA ALA A 21 -12.52 2.29 -7.91
C ALA A 21 -13.10 1.76 -6.60
N MET A 22 -12.59 0.64 -6.14
CA MET A 22 -13.05 0.02 -4.91
C MET A 22 -12.76 0.90 -3.68
N LEU A 23 -11.56 1.45 -3.60
CA LEU A 23 -11.17 2.29 -2.48
C LEU A 23 -11.85 3.66 -2.53
N ASP A 24 -12.00 4.22 -3.74
CA ASP A 24 -12.72 5.46 -3.92
C ASP A 24 -14.18 5.33 -3.49
N ALA A 25 -14.82 4.22 -3.87
CA ALA A 25 -16.20 3.94 -3.47
C ALA A 25 -16.34 3.81 -1.95
N ALA A 26 -15.29 3.44 -1.26
CA ALA A 26 -15.26 3.36 0.20
C ALA A 26 -14.97 4.71 0.87
N GLY A 27 -14.84 5.78 0.09
CA GLY A 27 -14.64 7.12 0.62
C GLY A 27 -13.19 7.51 0.82
N LEU A 28 -12.25 6.73 0.31
CA LEU A 28 -10.82 7.01 0.48
C LEU A 28 -10.29 7.80 -0.72
N ALA A 29 -9.37 8.72 -0.45
CA ALA A 29 -8.63 9.37 -1.51
C ALA A 29 -7.52 8.41 -1.96
N VAL A 30 -7.29 8.30 -3.26
CA VAL A 30 -6.35 7.32 -3.81
C VAL A 30 -5.40 7.99 -4.80
N ALA A 31 -4.13 7.65 -4.69
CA ALA A 31 -3.13 7.97 -5.70
C ALA A 31 -2.54 6.63 -6.17
N ASP A 32 -2.50 6.41 -7.47
CA ASP A 32 -2.09 5.12 -7.99
C ASP A 32 -0.88 5.23 -8.91
N PHE A 33 -0.08 4.18 -8.91
CA PHE A 33 1.19 4.13 -9.65
C PHE A 33 1.40 2.75 -10.23
N GLU A 34 2.09 2.74 -11.36
CA GLU A 34 2.43 1.50 -12.05
C GLU A 34 3.67 0.84 -11.45
N THR A 35 4.57 1.63 -10.88
CA THR A 35 5.84 1.13 -10.33
C THR A 35 6.03 1.61 -8.89
N ALA A 36 6.81 0.83 -8.14
CA ALA A 36 7.19 1.21 -6.79
C ALA A 36 8.10 2.45 -6.79
N ASP A 37 8.92 2.60 -7.82
CA ASP A 37 9.81 3.76 -7.94
C ASP A 37 9.03 5.06 -8.02
N GLU A 38 7.97 5.10 -8.84
CA GLU A 38 7.11 6.27 -8.96
C GLU A 38 6.36 6.55 -7.65
N ALA A 39 5.87 5.49 -7.01
CA ALA A 39 5.17 5.62 -5.74
C ALA A 39 6.10 6.19 -4.67
N LEU A 40 7.33 5.70 -4.60
CA LEU A 40 8.29 6.18 -3.62
C LEU A 40 8.59 7.66 -3.84
N ALA A 41 8.78 8.08 -5.09
CA ALA A 41 9.03 9.48 -5.41
C ALA A 41 7.88 10.38 -4.95
N PHE A 42 6.65 9.92 -5.16
CA PHE A 42 5.46 10.64 -4.68
C PHE A 42 5.45 10.72 -3.15
N ILE A 43 5.70 9.60 -2.49
CA ILE A 43 5.67 9.53 -1.02
C ILE A 43 6.74 10.43 -0.41
N GLU A 44 7.93 10.47 -1.00
CA GLU A 44 9.01 11.32 -0.52
C GLU A 44 8.61 12.80 -0.51
N ARG A 45 7.76 13.20 -1.45
CA ARG A 45 7.31 14.59 -1.52
C ARG A 45 6.06 14.85 -0.69
N ARG A 46 5.28 13.80 -0.35
CA ARG A 46 3.97 13.99 0.25
C ARG A 46 3.69 13.03 1.41
N ALA A 47 4.72 12.63 2.14
CA ALA A 47 4.56 11.63 3.20
C ALA A 47 3.50 12.00 4.22
N GLY A 48 3.37 13.29 4.55
CA GLY A 48 2.37 13.73 5.52
C GLY A 48 0.93 13.58 5.05
N ALA A 49 0.71 13.40 3.75
CA ALA A 49 -0.63 13.22 3.18
C ALA A 49 -0.95 11.75 2.89
N VAL A 50 -0.01 10.83 3.15
CA VAL A 50 -0.20 9.40 2.86
C VAL A 50 -0.48 8.66 4.16
N SER A 51 -1.63 7.99 4.22
CA SER A 51 -2.00 7.20 5.40
C SER A 51 -1.58 5.74 5.25
N ALA A 52 -1.59 5.23 4.03
CA ALA A 52 -1.26 3.84 3.79
C ALA A 52 -0.79 3.62 2.36
N VAL A 53 -0.05 2.54 2.18
CA VAL A 53 0.40 2.10 0.86
C VAL A 53 -0.05 0.67 0.66
N LEU A 54 -0.70 0.41 -0.47
CA LEU A 54 -1.14 -0.92 -0.88
C LEU A 54 -0.32 -1.28 -2.12
N THR A 55 0.54 -2.25 -2.00
CA THR A 55 1.43 -2.62 -3.11
C THR A 55 1.40 -4.11 -3.40
N ASP A 56 1.40 -4.45 -4.68
CA ASP A 56 1.67 -5.82 -5.11
C ASP A 56 3.16 -6.09 -4.89
N VAL A 57 3.49 -7.35 -4.64
CA VAL A 57 4.89 -7.77 -4.51
C VAL A 57 5.63 -7.61 -5.83
N GLN A 58 5.03 -8.10 -6.90
CA GLN A 58 5.68 -8.14 -8.20
C GLN A 58 5.26 -6.95 -9.05
N VAL A 59 6.07 -5.91 -9.02
CA VAL A 59 5.90 -4.74 -9.88
C VAL A 59 7.22 -4.49 -10.60
N PRO A 60 7.17 -3.96 -11.83
CA PRO A 60 8.39 -3.68 -12.60
C PRO A 60 9.13 -2.48 -12.04
N GLY A 61 10.38 -2.34 -12.44
CA GLY A 61 11.21 -1.22 -12.05
C GLY A 61 12.36 -1.66 -11.17
N ARG A 62 13.02 -0.71 -10.55
CA ARG A 62 14.19 -0.97 -9.70
C ARG A 62 13.80 -1.56 -8.36
N LEU A 63 12.63 -1.17 -7.86
CA LEU A 63 12.11 -1.67 -6.60
C LEU A 63 10.91 -2.57 -6.88
N ASP A 64 10.81 -3.70 -6.18
CA ASP A 64 9.57 -4.44 -6.14
C ASP A 64 8.76 -4.03 -4.90
N GLY A 65 7.63 -4.70 -4.67
CA GLY A 65 6.76 -4.35 -3.54
C GLY A 65 7.41 -4.58 -2.18
N PHE A 66 8.25 -5.59 -2.06
CA PHE A 66 8.97 -5.84 -0.81
C PHE A 66 10.03 -4.77 -0.57
N ASP A 67 10.79 -4.41 -1.60
CA ASP A 67 11.79 -3.37 -1.49
C ASP A 67 11.15 -2.06 -1.04
N LEU A 68 10.00 -1.73 -1.62
CA LEU A 68 9.24 -0.55 -1.23
C LEU A 68 8.81 -0.64 0.23
N ALA A 69 8.26 -1.78 0.65
CA ALA A 69 7.79 -1.95 2.02
C ALA A 69 8.92 -1.76 3.02
N VAL A 70 10.08 -2.35 2.75
CA VAL A 70 11.25 -2.20 3.62
C VAL A 70 11.66 -0.73 3.72
N ARG A 71 11.74 -0.07 2.57
CA ARG A 71 12.14 1.33 2.50
C ARG A 71 11.20 2.24 3.30
N LEU A 72 9.89 2.01 3.14
CA LEU A 72 8.89 2.81 3.84
C LEU A 72 8.91 2.54 5.34
N SER A 73 9.13 1.31 5.75
CA SER A 73 9.17 0.96 7.18
C SER A 73 10.33 1.62 7.91
N ILE A 74 11.42 1.87 7.20
CA ILE A 74 12.59 2.54 7.77
C ILE A 74 12.37 4.04 7.84
N SER A 75 11.88 4.63 6.77
CA SER A 75 11.78 6.09 6.65
C SER A 75 10.51 6.66 7.27
N TRP A 76 9.42 5.91 7.24
CA TRP A 76 8.12 6.37 7.78
C TRP A 76 7.45 5.23 8.56
N PRO A 77 7.96 4.92 9.75
CA PRO A 77 7.48 3.74 10.52
C PRO A 77 6.01 3.81 10.94
N GLU A 78 5.41 4.99 10.93
CA GLU A 78 3.98 5.12 11.25
C GLU A 78 3.07 4.85 10.05
N MET A 79 3.64 4.83 8.84
CA MET A 79 2.85 4.61 7.63
C MET A 79 2.48 3.14 7.52
N LEU A 80 1.19 2.87 7.34
CA LEU A 80 0.73 1.49 7.17
C LEU A 80 1.07 1.01 5.76
N VAL A 81 1.72 -0.14 5.67
CA VAL A 81 2.05 -0.74 4.38
C VAL A 81 1.37 -2.09 4.27
N LEU A 82 0.58 -2.27 3.22
CA LEU A 82 -0.12 -3.51 2.93
C LEU A 82 0.50 -4.11 1.67
N VAL A 83 1.10 -5.28 1.82
CA VAL A 83 1.70 -5.99 0.70
C VAL A 83 0.73 -7.09 0.25
N THR A 84 0.37 -7.08 -1.02
CA THR A 84 -0.59 -8.05 -1.56
C THR A 84 0.10 -9.00 -2.53
N SER A 85 -0.32 -10.26 -2.53
CA SER A 85 0.20 -11.25 -3.46
C SER A 85 -0.76 -12.42 -3.55
N GLY A 86 -0.76 -13.08 -4.71
CA GLY A 86 -1.44 -14.35 -4.88
C GLY A 86 -0.60 -15.53 -4.39
N LEU A 87 0.63 -15.27 -4.01
CA LEU A 87 1.56 -16.28 -3.52
C LEU A 87 1.53 -16.33 -1.99
N ASP A 88 2.12 -17.38 -1.44
CA ASP A 88 2.22 -17.51 0.00
C ASP A 88 3.07 -16.41 0.60
N ARG A 89 2.73 -16.05 1.83
CA ARG A 89 3.46 -15.04 2.57
C ARG A 89 4.88 -15.52 2.85
N PRO A 90 5.91 -14.72 2.52
CA PRO A 90 7.27 -15.07 2.88
C PRO A 90 7.47 -14.96 4.39
N ASP A 91 8.02 -16.00 5.00
CA ASP A 91 8.27 -16.01 6.43
C ASP A 91 9.28 -14.96 6.88
N SER A 92 10.10 -14.48 5.94
CA SER A 92 11.13 -13.51 6.25
C SER A 92 10.62 -12.09 6.40
N LEU A 93 9.37 -11.82 6.06
CA LEU A 93 8.84 -10.47 6.10
C LEU A 93 8.10 -10.21 7.42
N LEU A 94 8.87 -10.02 8.48
CA LEU A 94 8.32 -9.69 9.80
C LEU A 94 8.69 -8.25 10.14
N ILE A 95 8.00 -7.31 9.50
CA ILE A 95 8.21 -5.88 9.75
C ILE A 95 6.95 -5.34 10.42
N PRO A 96 7.05 -4.74 11.61
CA PRO A 96 5.86 -4.37 12.40
C PRO A 96 4.85 -3.47 11.68
N SER A 97 5.31 -2.56 10.85
CA SER A 97 4.42 -1.64 10.15
C SER A 97 3.91 -2.19 8.82
N VAL A 98 4.28 -3.41 8.48
CA VAL A 98 3.90 -4.04 7.21
C VAL A 98 2.96 -5.20 7.47
N ALA A 99 1.78 -5.15 6.85
CA ALA A 99 0.82 -6.24 6.90
C ALA A 99 0.75 -6.92 5.53
N PHE A 100 0.43 -8.19 5.55
CA PHE A 100 0.30 -8.99 4.33
C PHE A 100 -1.18 -9.23 4.04
N LEU A 101 -1.61 -8.90 2.85
CA LEU A 101 -3.01 -9.01 2.45
C LEU A 101 -3.12 -9.98 1.27
N PRO A 102 -3.62 -11.20 1.47
CA PRO A 102 -3.71 -12.17 0.37
C PRO A 102 -4.74 -11.76 -0.68
N LYS A 103 -4.46 -12.09 -1.93
CA LYS A 103 -5.42 -11.90 -3.01
C LYS A 103 -6.40 -13.08 -3.05
N PRO A 104 -7.67 -12.86 -3.42
CA PRO A 104 -8.27 -11.55 -3.69
C PRO A 104 -8.62 -10.83 -2.39
N TRP A 105 -8.36 -9.53 -2.32
CA TRP A 105 -8.72 -8.72 -1.18
C TRP A 105 -9.94 -7.84 -1.53
N ARG A 106 -10.59 -7.32 -0.48
CA ARG A 106 -11.77 -6.47 -0.63
C ARG A 106 -11.53 -5.13 0.05
N ALA A 107 -12.35 -4.13 -0.29
CA ALA A 107 -12.25 -2.81 0.34
C ALA A 107 -12.32 -2.91 1.86
N LEU A 108 -13.18 -3.80 2.38
CA LEU A 108 -13.31 -3.99 3.81
C LEU A 108 -12.00 -4.45 4.45
N ASP A 109 -11.21 -5.27 3.75
CA ASP A 109 -9.92 -5.73 4.26
C ASP A 109 -8.97 -4.56 4.46
N VAL A 110 -8.94 -3.64 3.50
CA VAL A 110 -8.10 -2.45 3.58
C VAL A 110 -8.60 -1.51 4.68
N LEU A 111 -9.91 -1.29 4.74
CA LEU A 111 -10.50 -0.43 5.75
C LEU A 111 -10.24 -0.98 7.16
N THR A 112 -10.37 -2.28 7.33
CA THR A 112 -10.10 -2.93 8.62
C THR A 112 -8.62 -2.75 9.01
N ALA A 113 -7.72 -2.93 8.06
CA ALA A 113 -6.30 -2.74 8.30
C ALA A 113 -5.97 -1.29 8.66
N LEU A 114 -6.59 -0.34 7.97
CA LEU A 114 -6.40 1.08 8.27
C LEU A 114 -6.87 1.42 9.68
N GLN A 115 -8.02 0.91 10.09
CA GLN A 115 -8.55 1.15 11.43
C GLN A 115 -7.70 0.47 12.49
N GLY A 116 -7.32 -0.77 12.24
CA GLY A 116 -6.45 -1.51 13.15
C GLY A 116 -5.08 -0.88 13.28
N GLY A 117 -4.50 -0.46 12.15
CA GLY A 117 -3.21 0.22 12.14
C GLY A 117 -3.26 1.55 12.86
N ALA A 118 -4.31 2.34 12.61
CA ALA A 118 -4.47 3.65 13.23
C ALA A 118 -4.85 3.53 14.70
N GLY A 119 -5.61 2.50 15.03
CA GLY A 119 -6.11 2.31 16.38
C GLY A 119 -5.30 1.31 17.19
N ALA A 120 -4.30 0.72 16.59
CA ALA A 120 -3.51 -0.33 17.23
C ALA A 120 -2.66 0.18 18.35
N GLY A 121 -2.90 1.40 18.62
CA GLY A 121 -2.25 1.86 19.82
C GLY A 121 -2.61 0.87 20.84
#